data_f1af38c8890abf16c6b7ad1b1f33d564
#
_entry.id   f1af38c8890abf16c6b7ad1b1f33d564
#
_cell.length_a   1.000
_cell.length_b   1.000
_cell.length_c   1.000
_cell.angle_alpha   90.00
_cell.angle_beta   90.00
_cell.angle_gamma   90.00
#
_symmetry.space_group_name_H-M   'P 1'
#
loop_
_entity.id
_entity.type
_entity.pdbx_description
1 polymer ?
#
loop_
_entity_poly.entity_id
_entity_poly.type
_entity_poly.pdbx_seq_one_letter_code
_entity_poly.pdbx_strand_id
1 'polypeptide(L)'
;MNTTLKLKLILLVTLFAIAVVTIVPSFYSQTPNWWKTYMAPEGLRLGLDLQGGMHLVLKVNLEKAEENALEFAATDLKDSLAEQSISAVRTSSPSADTIIFTLPNASAVDQVQEIVSEDFPDITPRIEAKEGSFPRVFLTLKDEKKDYIKTHSVEQSLEI
;
A
#
# COMPACT_ATOMS: atom_id res chain seq x y z
N MET A 1 32.40 -26.41 55.64
CA MET A 1 31.71 -25.65 54.59
C MET A 1 30.84 -24.59 55.27
N ASN A 2 31.14 -23.31 55.08
CA ASN A 2 30.51 -22.21 55.80
C ASN A 2 29.01 -22.13 55.52
N THR A 3 28.22 -21.83 56.54
CA THR A 3 26.75 -21.73 56.45
C THR A 3 26.27 -20.81 55.32
N THR A 4 27.00 -19.71 55.11
CA THR A 4 26.77 -18.76 54.01
C THR A 4 27.01 -19.38 52.64
N LEU A 5 27.94 -20.31 52.50
CA LEU A 5 28.24 -21.00 51.26
C LEU A 5 27.16 -22.01 50.89
N LYS A 6 26.64 -22.72 51.91
CA LYS A 6 25.50 -23.66 51.79
C LYS A 6 24.23 -22.91 51.34
N LEU A 7 23.95 -21.75 51.97
CA LEU A 7 22.79 -20.93 51.60
C LEU A 7 22.88 -20.41 50.15
N LYS A 8 24.03 -19.90 49.70
CA LYS A 8 24.24 -19.45 48.33
C LYS A 8 24.09 -20.59 47.34
N LEU A 9 24.59 -21.77 47.67
CA LEU A 9 24.47 -22.96 46.78
C LEU A 9 23.02 -23.43 46.68
N ILE A 10 22.27 -23.45 47.77
CA ILE A 10 20.85 -23.80 47.80
C ILE A 10 20.07 -22.78 46.92
N LEU A 11 20.31 -21.49 47.10
CA LEU A 11 19.65 -20.44 46.32
C LEU A 11 19.93 -20.60 44.81
N LEU A 12 21.18 -20.87 44.43
CA LEU A 12 21.59 -21.06 43.05
C LEU A 12 20.89 -22.29 42.43
N VAL A 13 20.85 -23.42 43.15
CA VAL A 13 20.20 -24.65 42.70
C VAL A 13 18.68 -24.41 42.53
N THR A 14 18.07 -23.68 43.49
CA THR A 14 16.63 -23.39 43.42
C THR A 14 16.32 -22.48 42.20
N LEU A 15 17.12 -21.44 41.95
CA LEU A 15 16.97 -20.57 40.83
C LEU A 15 17.12 -21.34 39.50
N PHE A 16 18.11 -22.22 39.43
CA PHE A 16 18.33 -23.09 38.26
C PHE A 16 17.17 -24.05 38.03
N ALA A 17 16.63 -24.66 39.09
CA ALA A 17 15.47 -25.54 38.99
C ALA A 17 14.23 -24.78 38.43
N ILE A 18 13.97 -23.57 38.94
CA ILE A 18 12.87 -22.71 38.42
C ILE A 18 13.06 -22.40 36.94
N ALA A 19 14.26 -22.04 36.53
CA ALA A 19 14.56 -21.74 35.14
C ALA A 19 14.34 -22.95 34.22
N VAL A 20 14.78 -24.14 34.64
CA VAL A 20 14.53 -25.39 33.88
C VAL A 20 13.05 -25.65 33.75
N VAL A 21 12.28 -25.56 34.85
CA VAL A 21 10.82 -25.81 34.86
C VAL A 21 10.09 -24.84 33.90
N THR A 22 10.49 -23.58 33.82
CA THR A 22 9.85 -22.62 32.89
C THR A 22 10.19 -22.83 31.42
N ILE A 23 11.33 -23.45 31.12
CA ILE A 23 11.78 -23.71 29.75
C ILE A 23 11.17 -25.02 29.17
N VAL A 24 10.84 -26.01 30.01
CA VAL A 24 10.30 -27.30 29.58
C VAL A 24 9.12 -27.19 28.59
N PRO A 25 8.12 -26.31 28.76
CA PRO A 25 7.00 -26.21 27.82
C PRO A 25 7.41 -25.75 26.40
N SER A 26 8.56 -25.09 26.28
CA SER A 26 9.07 -24.60 24.97
C SER A 26 9.65 -25.75 24.12
N PHE A 27 10.13 -26.81 24.75
CA PHE A 27 10.70 -27.98 24.05
C PHE A 27 9.74 -29.15 23.95
N TYR A 28 8.76 -29.26 24.86
CA TYR A 28 7.83 -30.37 24.93
C TYR A 28 6.38 -29.88 24.76
N SER A 29 5.82 -30.09 23.59
CA SER A 29 4.45 -29.66 23.27
C SER A 29 3.34 -30.43 23.99
N GLN A 30 3.67 -31.62 24.59
CA GLN A 30 2.72 -32.49 25.31
C GLN A 30 2.67 -32.21 26.81
N THR A 31 3.05 -31.04 27.29
CA THR A 31 2.91 -30.67 28.71
C THR A 31 1.43 -30.56 29.11
N PRO A 32 1.06 -31.04 30.33
CA PRO A 32 -0.32 -30.94 30.82
C PRO A 32 -0.84 -29.50 30.86
N ASN A 33 -2.15 -29.32 30.61
CA ASN A 33 -2.77 -28.01 30.56
C ASN A 33 -2.59 -27.17 31.84
N TRP A 34 -2.60 -27.78 33.01
CA TRP A 34 -2.36 -27.10 34.29
C TRP A 34 -0.97 -26.48 34.39
N TRP A 35 0.05 -27.09 33.76
CA TRP A 35 1.41 -26.55 33.73
C TRP A 35 1.47 -25.28 32.89
N LYS A 36 0.85 -25.31 31.71
CA LYS A 36 0.75 -24.13 30.81
C LYS A 36 0.00 -22.98 31.49
N THR A 37 -1.02 -23.28 32.29
CA THR A 37 -1.84 -22.25 32.94
C THR A 37 -1.13 -21.54 34.10
N TYR A 38 -0.36 -22.31 34.92
CA TYR A 38 0.19 -21.79 36.17
C TYR A 38 1.70 -21.50 36.15
N MET A 39 2.48 -22.23 35.34
CA MET A 39 3.95 -22.14 35.38
C MET A 39 4.52 -21.35 34.20
N ALA A 40 4.03 -21.54 33.01
CA ALA A 40 4.52 -20.87 31.81
C ALA A 40 3.41 -20.77 30.74
N PRO A 41 2.47 -19.84 30.86
CA PRO A 41 1.31 -19.74 29.97
C PRO A 41 1.67 -19.51 28.50
N GLU A 42 2.83 -18.95 28.22
CA GLU A 42 3.23 -18.59 26.85
C GLU A 42 4.56 -19.21 26.39
N GLY A 43 5.27 -19.94 27.30
CA GLY A 43 6.60 -20.47 27.00
C GLY A 43 7.64 -19.37 26.66
N LEU A 44 8.71 -19.75 25.99
CA LEU A 44 9.68 -18.82 25.43
C LEU A 44 9.13 -18.25 24.12
N ARG A 45 8.79 -16.97 24.11
CA ARG A 45 8.52 -16.24 22.85
C ARG A 45 9.84 -16.02 22.13
N LEU A 46 10.12 -16.83 21.16
CA LEU A 46 11.22 -16.61 20.24
C LEU A 46 10.97 -15.31 19.45
N GLY A 47 11.94 -14.42 19.40
CA GLY A 47 11.87 -13.26 18.53
C GLY A 47 11.63 -13.66 17.06
N LEU A 48 11.12 -12.74 16.26
CA LEU A 48 10.81 -12.96 14.84
C LEU A 48 12.00 -13.57 14.07
N ASP A 49 13.20 -13.17 14.38
CA ASP A 49 14.45 -13.67 13.75
C ASP A 49 14.70 -15.17 14.04
N LEU A 50 14.26 -15.67 15.21
CA LEU A 50 14.44 -17.06 15.62
C LEU A 50 13.27 -17.98 15.24
N GLN A 51 12.11 -17.39 14.93
CA GLN A 51 10.96 -18.13 14.40
C GLN A 51 11.07 -18.42 12.91
N GLY A 52 12.10 -17.87 12.23
CA GLY A 52 12.36 -18.12 10.81
C GLY A 52 11.34 -17.45 9.87
N GLY A 53 10.58 -16.47 10.36
CA GLY A 53 9.65 -15.69 9.56
C GLY A 53 10.19 -14.28 9.27
N MET A 54 10.06 -13.80 8.04
CA MET A 54 10.21 -12.39 7.72
C MET A 54 8.85 -11.70 7.86
N HIS A 55 8.75 -10.68 8.71
CA HIS A 55 7.63 -9.75 8.70
C HIS A 55 7.94 -8.64 7.71
N LEU A 56 7.45 -8.81 6.48
CA LEU A 56 7.55 -7.78 5.46
C LEU A 56 6.36 -6.82 5.60
N VAL A 57 6.59 -5.59 6.04
CA VAL A 57 5.57 -4.54 6.03
C VAL A 57 5.68 -3.78 4.72
N LEU A 58 4.85 -4.14 3.76
CA LEU A 58 4.73 -3.44 2.48
C LEU A 58 3.76 -2.27 2.65
N LYS A 59 4.27 -1.05 2.46
CA LYS A 59 3.43 0.15 2.39
C LYS A 59 3.20 0.51 0.94
N VAL A 60 2.01 0.23 0.43
CA VAL A 60 1.59 0.67 -0.90
C VAL A 60 1.17 2.13 -0.84
N ASN A 61 1.79 2.99 -1.64
CA ASN A 61 1.36 4.37 -1.79
C ASN A 61 0.30 4.44 -2.91
N LEU A 62 -0.96 4.29 -2.53
CA LEU A 62 -2.09 4.29 -3.45
C LEU A 62 -2.25 5.62 -4.20
N GLU A 63 -2.03 6.75 -3.52
CA GLU A 63 -2.09 8.08 -4.14
C GLU A 63 -1.10 8.19 -5.30
N LYS A 64 0.12 7.65 -5.09
CA LYS A 64 1.13 7.65 -6.16
C LYS A 64 0.81 6.69 -7.30
N ALA A 65 0.15 5.58 -7.01
CA ALA A 65 -0.31 4.64 -8.03
C ALA A 65 -1.43 5.26 -8.89
N GLU A 66 -2.38 5.96 -8.28
CA GLU A 66 -3.44 6.69 -8.98
C GLU A 66 -2.86 7.84 -9.81
N GLU A 67 -1.95 8.64 -9.24
CA GLU A 67 -1.26 9.71 -9.96
C GLU A 67 -0.51 9.17 -11.19
N ASN A 68 0.23 8.09 -11.05
CA ASN A 68 0.94 7.48 -12.17
C ASN A 68 -0.02 6.96 -13.25
N ALA A 69 -1.12 6.31 -12.87
CA ALA A 69 -2.11 5.82 -13.81
C ALA A 69 -2.75 6.97 -14.62
N LEU A 70 -3.08 8.09 -13.95
CA LEU A 70 -3.60 9.28 -14.60
C LEU A 70 -2.56 9.94 -15.50
N GLU A 71 -1.30 9.97 -15.10
CA GLU A 71 -0.18 10.52 -15.88
C GLU A 71 0.05 9.73 -17.17
N PHE A 72 0.03 8.39 -17.11
CA PHE A 72 0.13 7.55 -18.30
C PHE A 72 -1.04 7.81 -19.25
N ALA A 73 -2.27 7.77 -18.75
CA ALA A 73 -3.44 8.00 -19.57
C ALA A 73 -3.46 9.41 -20.19
N ALA A 74 -2.99 10.42 -19.46
CA ALA A 74 -2.88 11.79 -20.01
C ALA A 74 -1.79 11.91 -21.07
N THR A 75 -0.70 11.16 -20.96
CA THR A 75 0.35 11.13 -21.98
C THR A 75 -0.17 10.47 -23.25
N ASP A 76 -0.80 9.30 -23.12
CA ASP A 76 -1.39 8.57 -24.24
C ASP A 76 -2.48 9.41 -24.94
N LEU A 77 -3.33 10.10 -24.18
CA LEU A 77 -4.33 11.00 -24.72
C LEU A 77 -3.69 12.16 -25.49
N LYS A 78 -2.63 12.75 -24.95
CA LYS A 78 -1.91 13.83 -25.63
C LYS A 78 -1.36 13.37 -26.98
N ASP A 79 -0.82 12.15 -27.03
CA ASP A 79 -0.27 11.58 -28.25
C ASP A 79 -1.39 11.27 -29.27
N SER A 80 -2.52 10.71 -28.83
CA SER A 80 -3.70 10.50 -29.68
C SER A 80 -4.27 11.80 -30.25
N LEU A 81 -4.31 12.88 -29.43
CA LEU A 81 -4.72 14.21 -29.89
C LEU A 81 -3.75 14.79 -30.92
N ALA A 82 -2.45 14.59 -30.73
CA ALA A 82 -1.44 15.04 -31.67
C ALA A 82 -1.54 14.31 -33.03
N GLU A 83 -1.85 13.02 -33.04
CA GLU A 83 -2.11 12.25 -34.26
C GLU A 83 -3.31 12.81 -35.04
N GLN A 84 -4.31 13.32 -34.35
CA GLN A 84 -5.47 13.99 -34.96
C GLN A 84 -5.25 15.48 -35.23
N SER A 85 -4.02 15.96 -35.11
CA SER A 85 -3.63 17.37 -35.33
C SER A 85 -4.27 18.35 -34.34
N ILE A 86 -4.69 17.88 -33.16
CA ILE A 86 -5.22 18.71 -32.07
C ILE A 86 -4.07 19.05 -31.12
N SER A 87 -3.69 20.33 -31.08
CA SER A 87 -2.64 20.80 -30.18
C SER A 87 -3.19 21.10 -28.80
N ALA A 88 -3.14 20.08 -27.90
CA ALA A 88 -3.50 20.23 -26.50
C ALA A 88 -2.27 20.59 -25.65
N VAL A 89 -2.37 21.65 -24.86
CA VAL A 89 -1.29 22.11 -23.97
C VAL A 89 -1.63 21.73 -22.55
N ARG A 90 -0.75 20.96 -21.92
CA ARG A 90 -0.90 20.61 -20.51
C ARG A 90 -0.65 21.84 -19.64
N THR A 91 -1.56 22.11 -18.73
CA THR A 91 -1.49 23.19 -17.76
C THR A 91 -1.29 22.63 -16.34
N SER A 92 -0.60 23.38 -15.49
CA SER A 92 -0.43 22.99 -14.08
C SER A 92 -1.78 22.75 -13.40
N SER A 93 -1.89 21.62 -12.74
CA SER A 93 -3.07 21.25 -11.94
C SER A 93 -2.89 21.64 -10.47
N PRO A 94 -3.94 22.09 -9.80
CA PRO A 94 -3.92 22.33 -8.35
C PRO A 94 -3.87 21.06 -7.50
N SER A 95 -4.12 19.90 -8.09
CA SER A 95 -4.25 18.62 -7.40
C SER A 95 -3.58 17.52 -8.23
N ALA A 96 -3.02 16.52 -7.54
CA ALA A 96 -2.34 15.38 -8.16
C ALA A 96 -3.32 14.39 -8.83
N ASP A 97 -4.58 14.42 -8.45
CA ASP A 97 -5.66 13.58 -8.98
C ASP A 97 -6.35 14.13 -10.23
N THR A 98 -5.90 15.28 -10.72
CA THR A 98 -6.51 15.98 -11.87
C THR A 98 -5.43 16.44 -12.82
N ILE A 99 -5.60 16.21 -14.11
CA ILE A 99 -4.75 16.77 -15.16
C ILE A 99 -5.58 17.72 -16.02
N ILE A 100 -5.00 18.85 -16.39
CA ILE A 100 -5.68 19.89 -17.14
C ILE A 100 -5.01 20.06 -18.51
N PHE A 101 -5.81 19.93 -19.56
CA PHE A 101 -5.42 20.32 -20.91
C PHE A 101 -6.15 21.59 -21.36
N THR A 102 -5.42 22.48 -21.95
CA THR A 102 -5.97 23.68 -22.64
C THR A 102 -6.00 23.41 -24.12
N LEU A 103 -7.16 23.61 -24.75
CA LEU A 103 -7.40 23.37 -26.17
C LEU A 103 -7.31 24.68 -26.96
N PRO A 104 -6.93 24.59 -28.25
CA PRO A 104 -6.74 25.76 -29.08
C PRO A 104 -8.05 26.47 -29.47
N ASN A 105 -9.15 25.75 -29.56
CA ASN A 105 -10.46 26.23 -29.96
C ASN A 105 -11.61 25.40 -29.40
N ALA A 106 -12.84 25.93 -29.49
CA ALA A 106 -14.02 25.25 -29.00
C ALA A 106 -14.42 24.04 -29.86
N SER A 107 -14.09 24.00 -31.14
CA SER A 107 -14.40 22.86 -32.02
C SER A 107 -13.56 21.60 -31.68
N ALA A 108 -12.42 21.76 -31.02
CA ALA A 108 -11.64 20.64 -30.55
C ALA A 108 -12.25 19.95 -29.32
N VAL A 109 -13.18 20.60 -28.64
CA VAL A 109 -13.80 20.06 -27.42
C VAL A 109 -14.61 18.78 -27.71
N ASP A 110 -15.44 18.81 -28.75
CA ASP A 110 -16.29 17.68 -29.12
C ASP A 110 -15.44 16.48 -29.56
N GLN A 111 -14.37 16.73 -30.32
CA GLN A 111 -13.44 15.69 -30.75
C GLN A 111 -12.67 15.07 -29.55
N VAL A 112 -12.21 15.90 -28.63
CA VAL A 112 -11.55 15.40 -27.41
C VAL A 112 -12.51 14.58 -26.57
N GLN A 113 -13.75 14.98 -26.45
CA GLN A 113 -14.75 14.25 -25.70
C GLN A 113 -15.05 12.89 -26.34
N GLU A 114 -15.12 12.81 -27.65
CA GLU A 114 -15.31 11.56 -28.41
C GLU A 114 -14.13 10.62 -28.17
N ILE A 115 -12.88 11.09 -28.37
CA ILE A 115 -11.67 10.31 -28.16
C ILE A 115 -11.59 9.80 -26.70
N VAL A 116 -11.85 10.66 -25.71
CA VAL A 116 -11.80 10.25 -24.31
C VAL A 116 -12.87 9.20 -24.01
N SER A 117 -14.06 9.31 -24.58
CA SER A 117 -15.13 8.35 -24.32
C SER A 117 -14.90 6.99 -24.98
N GLU A 118 -14.23 6.96 -26.15
CA GLU A 118 -13.95 5.72 -26.88
C GLU A 118 -12.68 5.02 -26.44
N ASP A 119 -11.57 5.76 -26.36
CA ASP A 119 -10.23 5.19 -26.15
C ASP A 119 -9.80 5.18 -24.66
N PHE A 120 -10.40 6.05 -23.84
CA PHE A 120 -10.02 6.20 -22.43
C PHE A 120 -11.20 5.99 -21.47
N PRO A 121 -11.80 4.77 -21.42
CA PRO A 121 -12.99 4.50 -20.62
C PRO A 121 -12.79 4.67 -19.11
N ASP A 122 -11.54 4.66 -18.64
CA ASP A 122 -11.17 4.81 -17.23
C ASP A 122 -11.08 6.27 -16.77
N ILE A 123 -11.23 7.24 -17.70
CA ILE A 123 -11.13 8.66 -17.42
C ILE A 123 -12.51 9.33 -17.48
N THR A 124 -12.71 10.29 -16.60
CA THR A 124 -13.85 11.21 -16.64
C THR A 124 -13.38 12.59 -17.10
N PRO A 125 -13.77 13.04 -18.28
CA PRO A 125 -13.49 14.40 -18.72
C PRO A 125 -14.51 15.39 -18.15
N ARG A 126 -14.03 16.51 -17.63
CA ARG A 126 -14.85 17.67 -17.27
C ARG A 126 -14.37 18.87 -18.06
N ILE A 127 -15.27 19.47 -18.83
CA ILE A 127 -14.95 20.57 -19.74
C ILE A 127 -15.39 21.88 -19.11
N GLU A 128 -14.49 22.87 -19.12
CA GLU A 128 -14.81 24.24 -18.78
C GLU A 128 -14.48 25.14 -19.98
N ALA A 129 -15.53 25.63 -20.65
CA ALA A 129 -15.44 26.61 -21.72
C ALA A 129 -16.08 27.94 -21.24
N LYS A 130 -15.27 28.96 -21.06
CA LYS A 130 -15.75 30.33 -20.78
C LYS A 130 -15.62 31.16 -22.02
N GLU A 131 -16.61 32.01 -22.31
CA GLU A 131 -16.55 32.98 -23.41
C GLU A 131 -15.30 33.84 -23.27
N GLY A 132 -14.51 33.94 -24.37
CA GLY A 132 -13.26 34.72 -24.43
C GLY A 132 -12.03 34.03 -23.82
N SER A 133 -12.12 32.74 -23.41
CA SER A 133 -11.00 31.96 -22.89
C SER A 133 -10.83 30.67 -23.65
N PHE A 134 -9.60 30.15 -23.71
CA PHE A 134 -9.35 28.82 -24.26
C PHE A 134 -10.07 27.74 -23.43
N PRO A 135 -10.75 26.79 -24.08
CA PRO A 135 -11.41 25.70 -23.38
C PRO A 135 -10.40 24.84 -22.59
N ARG A 136 -10.79 24.43 -21.39
CA ARG A 136 -9.98 23.57 -20.54
C ARG A 136 -10.71 22.26 -20.30
N VAL A 137 -9.98 21.16 -20.41
CA VAL A 137 -10.47 19.82 -20.12
C VAL A 137 -9.74 19.32 -18.88
N PHE A 138 -10.50 19.00 -17.87
CA PHE A 138 -10.04 18.39 -16.62
C PHE A 138 -10.23 16.89 -16.73
N LEU A 139 -9.15 16.13 -16.54
CA LEU A 139 -9.16 14.68 -16.58
C LEU A 139 -8.99 14.15 -15.17
N THR A 140 -9.87 13.26 -14.76
CA THR A 140 -9.80 12.54 -13.49
C THR A 140 -10.02 11.05 -13.73
N LEU A 141 -9.45 10.18 -12.89
CA LEU A 141 -9.75 8.75 -12.93
C LEU A 141 -11.17 8.50 -12.41
N LYS A 142 -11.87 7.56 -13.06
CA LYS A 142 -13.14 7.05 -12.53
C LYS A 142 -12.93 6.33 -11.21
N ASP A 143 -13.93 6.37 -10.35
CA ASP A 143 -13.89 5.71 -9.04
C ASP A 143 -13.69 4.19 -9.16
N GLU A 144 -14.27 3.55 -10.18
CA GLU A 144 -14.09 2.14 -10.51
C GLU A 144 -12.61 1.80 -10.77
N LYS A 145 -11.90 2.69 -11.48
CA LYS A 145 -10.45 2.50 -11.74
C LYS A 145 -9.62 2.71 -10.50
N LYS A 146 -9.96 3.68 -9.66
CA LYS A 146 -9.29 3.90 -8.37
C LYS A 146 -9.45 2.69 -7.45
N ASP A 147 -10.64 2.11 -7.37
CA ASP A 147 -10.90 0.90 -6.58
C ASP A 147 -10.14 -0.31 -7.16
N TYR A 148 -10.07 -0.44 -8.48
CA TYR A 148 -9.26 -1.46 -9.13
C TYR A 148 -7.77 -1.33 -8.78
N ILE A 149 -7.20 -0.13 -8.89
CA ILE A 149 -5.79 0.15 -8.53
C ILE A 149 -5.56 -0.20 -7.07
N LYS A 150 -6.46 0.19 -6.17
CA LYS A 150 -6.37 -0.10 -4.74
C LYS A 150 -6.32 -1.60 -4.45
N THR A 151 -7.20 -2.36 -5.06
CA THR A 151 -7.28 -3.81 -4.85
C THR A 151 -6.06 -4.54 -5.41
N HIS A 152 -5.69 -4.25 -6.65
CA HIS A 152 -4.58 -4.95 -7.32
C HIS A 152 -3.19 -4.53 -6.82
N SER A 153 -3.01 -3.28 -6.40
CA SER A 153 -1.75 -2.85 -5.78
C SER A 153 -1.49 -3.53 -4.44
N VAL A 154 -2.55 -3.88 -3.71
CA VAL A 154 -2.42 -4.66 -2.47
C VAL A 154 -2.12 -6.12 -2.79
N GLU A 155 -2.80 -6.74 -3.75
CA GLU A 155 -2.57 -8.13 -4.15
C GLU A 155 -1.15 -8.34 -4.67
N GLN A 156 -0.65 -7.50 -5.58
CA GLN A 156 0.71 -7.58 -6.09
C GLN A 156 1.78 -7.44 -5.00
N SER A 157 1.49 -6.71 -3.94
CA SER A 157 2.42 -6.57 -2.81
C SER A 157 2.45 -7.79 -1.89
N LEU A 158 1.48 -8.69 -2.00
CA LEU A 158 1.38 -9.92 -1.20
C LEU A 158 1.99 -11.16 -1.92
N GLU A 159 2.20 -11.08 -3.23
CA GLU A 159 2.74 -12.20 -4.04
C GLU A 159 4.28 -12.22 -4.12
N ILE A 160 4.98 -11.30 -3.45
CA ILE A 160 6.45 -11.24 -3.37
C ILE A 160 6.93 -11.88 -2.06
#